data_d1a776be7922dabc79b8ce60616a6300
#
_entry.id   d1a776be7922dabc79b8ce60616a6300
#
_cell.length_a   1.000
_cell.length_b   1.000
_cell.length_c   1.000
_cell.angle_alpha   90.00
_cell.angle_beta   90.00
_cell.angle_gamma   90.00
#
_symmetry.space_group_name_H-M   'P 1'
#
loop_
_entity.id
_entity.type
_entity.pdbx_description
1 polymer ?
#
loop_
_entity_poly.entity_id
_entity_poly.type
_entity_poly.pdbx_seq_one_letter_code
_entity_poly.pdbx_strand_id
1 'polypeptide(L)'
;MGQHSRIDLPGGKQAPETYGVLVGWSHSPCGGGINLRVQSAQTQVDLREGRIDAHHLLMTRNQALLMARYLLETTGQTLDIPEKPHGWRAAWSKLRGR
;
A
#
# COMPACT_ATOMS: atom_id res chain seq x y z
N MET A 1 12.48 12.84 -2.41
CA MET A 1 11.85 12.90 -2.28
C MET A 1 11.31 13.40 -2.00
N GLY A 2 11.51 13.59 -2.23
CA GLY A 2 11.00 14.09 -1.87
C GLY A 2 9.90 13.95 -1.40
N GLN A 3 9.63 13.50 -1.31
CA GLN A 3 8.68 13.41 -0.93
C GLN A 3 8.40 13.86 0.12
N HIS A 4 7.88 14.53 0.18
CA HIS A 4 7.61 14.85 1.40
C HIS A 4 6.42 14.31 1.76
N SER A 5 6.29 13.99 2.99
CA SER A 5 5.18 13.26 3.42
C SER A 5 4.12 14.13 4.03
N ARG A 6 4.29 15.41 3.98
CA ARG A 6 3.29 16.30 4.53
C ARG A 6 2.67 17.14 3.45
N ILE A 7 1.42 17.46 3.66
CA ILE A 7 0.65 18.27 2.73
C ILE A 7 0.25 19.55 3.43
N ASP A 8 0.53 20.66 2.78
CA ASP A 8 0.08 21.93 3.32
C ASP A 8 -1.39 22.10 3.01
N LEU A 9 -2.16 22.26 4.04
CA LEU A 9 -3.59 22.40 3.89
C LEU A 9 -3.96 23.86 3.81
N PRO A 10 -5.13 24.14 3.24
CA PRO A 10 -5.61 25.53 3.23
C PRO A 10 -5.63 26.07 4.66
N GLY A 11 -5.19 27.25 4.83
CA GLY A 11 -5.10 27.84 6.14
C GLY A 11 -3.76 27.63 6.81
N GLY A 12 -2.83 27.00 6.12
CA GLY A 12 -1.49 26.87 6.64
C GLY A 12 -1.25 25.73 7.59
N LYS A 13 -2.25 24.88 7.77
CA LYS A 13 -2.07 23.74 8.67
C LYS A 13 -1.62 22.54 7.89
N GLN A 14 -0.84 21.69 8.51
CA GLN A 14 -0.35 20.47 7.91
C GLN A 14 -1.01 19.28 8.56
N ALA A 15 -1.29 18.27 7.75
CA ALA A 15 -1.87 17.04 8.27
C ALA A 15 -0.81 16.30 9.09
N PRO A 16 -1.23 15.63 10.14
CA PRO A 16 -0.29 14.82 10.91
C PRO A 16 0.18 13.63 10.10
N GLU A 17 1.33 13.15 10.45
CA GLU A 17 1.86 11.93 9.85
C GLU A 17 1.61 10.78 10.80
N THR A 18 1.25 9.65 10.23
CA THR A 18 1.06 8.44 11.02
C THR A 18 1.95 7.36 10.45
N TYR A 19 2.27 6.40 11.30
CA TYR A 19 3.15 5.30 10.91
C TYR A 19 2.46 3.99 11.16
N GLY A 20 2.80 3.03 10.34
CA GLY A 20 2.25 1.71 10.50
C GLY A 20 3.06 0.69 9.73
N VAL A 21 2.94 -0.54 10.13
CA VAL A 21 3.57 -1.65 9.44
C VAL A 21 2.54 -2.25 8.50
N LEU A 22 2.91 -2.39 7.24
CA LEU A 22 2.00 -2.93 6.24
C LEU A 22 1.69 -4.38 6.54
N VAL A 23 0.40 -4.71 6.58
CA VAL A 23 -0.05 -6.07 6.84
C VAL A 23 -0.56 -6.73 5.57
N GLY A 24 -1.29 -5.98 4.76
CA GLY A 24 -1.83 -6.53 3.54
C GLY A 24 -2.60 -5.49 2.77
N TRP A 25 -3.15 -5.92 1.64
CA TRP A 25 -3.93 -5.00 0.81
C TRP A 25 -4.89 -5.79 -0.06
N SER A 26 -5.89 -5.08 -0.53
CA SER A 26 -6.85 -5.61 -1.48
C SER A 26 -7.38 -4.44 -2.29
N HIS A 27 -8.22 -4.72 -3.26
CA HIS A 27 -8.74 -3.65 -4.08
C HIS A 27 -10.15 -3.96 -4.53
N SER A 28 -10.83 -2.92 -4.98
CA SER A 28 -12.11 -3.06 -5.63
C SER A 28 -12.25 -1.96 -6.67
N PRO A 29 -13.10 -2.14 -7.68
CA PRO A 29 -13.31 -1.10 -8.68
C PRO A 29 -13.98 0.11 -8.05
N CYS A 30 -13.67 1.27 -8.61
CA CYS A 30 -14.28 2.50 -8.13
C CYS A 30 -14.30 3.50 -9.27
N GLY A 31 -15.46 3.63 -9.93
CA GLY A 31 -15.67 4.68 -10.91
C GLY A 31 -14.61 4.77 -12.00
N GLY A 32 -14.18 3.66 -12.53
CA GLY A 32 -13.14 3.69 -13.56
C GLY A 32 -11.74 3.71 -12.99
N GLY A 33 -11.62 3.80 -11.69
CA GLY A 33 -10.34 3.72 -11.02
C GLY A 33 -10.32 2.55 -10.05
N ILE A 34 -9.56 2.71 -9.01
CA ILE A 34 -9.33 1.65 -8.03
C ILE A 34 -9.50 2.21 -6.64
N ASN A 35 -10.18 1.45 -5.81
CA ASN A 35 -10.16 1.65 -4.38
C ASN A 35 -9.16 0.66 -3.81
N LEU A 36 -8.02 1.16 -3.37
CA LEU A 36 -7.00 0.31 -2.78
C LEU A 36 -7.17 0.33 -1.27
N ARG A 37 -7.43 -0.84 -0.71
CA ARG A 37 -7.58 -0.96 0.73
C ARG A 37 -6.26 -1.47 1.29
N VAL A 38 -5.67 -0.68 2.17
CA VAL A 38 -4.37 -1.01 2.75
C VAL A 38 -4.57 -1.27 4.23
N GLN A 39 -4.02 -2.36 4.71
CA GLN A 39 -4.11 -2.71 6.11
C GLN A 39 -2.77 -2.55 6.79
N SER A 40 -2.78 -1.96 7.96
CA SER A 40 -1.54 -1.73 8.69
C SER A 40 -1.77 -1.87 10.17
N ALA A 41 -0.69 -2.12 10.90
CA ALA A 41 -0.70 -2.15 12.35
C ALA A 41 0.27 -1.08 12.84
N GLN A 42 -0.12 -0.36 13.88
CA GLN A 42 0.71 0.73 14.35
C GLN A 42 1.94 0.25 15.11
N THR A 43 1.82 -0.88 15.77
CA THR A 43 2.94 -1.43 16.52
C THR A 43 2.98 -2.94 16.34
N GLN A 44 4.09 -3.53 16.75
CA GLN A 44 4.20 -4.97 16.76
C GLN A 44 3.18 -5.61 17.68
N VAL A 45 2.90 -4.96 18.79
CA VAL A 45 1.91 -5.47 19.71
C VAL A 45 0.53 -5.48 19.07
N ASP A 46 0.20 -4.39 18.36
CA ASP A 46 -1.08 -4.33 17.67
C ASP A 46 -1.18 -5.44 16.63
N LEU A 47 -0.10 -5.68 15.93
CA LEU A 47 -0.09 -6.74 14.94
C LEU A 47 -0.38 -8.10 15.56
N ARG A 48 0.30 -8.40 16.65
CA ARG A 48 0.10 -9.68 17.31
C ARG A 48 -1.31 -9.83 17.88
N GLU A 49 -1.89 -8.72 18.30
CA GLU A 49 -3.21 -8.76 18.92
C GLU A 49 -4.35 -8.54 17.93
N GLY A 50 -4.00 -8.42 16.66
CA GLY A 50 -5.03 -8.32 15.63
C GLY A 50 -5.68 -6.95 15.52
N ARG A 51 -5.07 -5.93 16.07
CA ARG A 51 -5.60 -4.57 15.92
C ARG A 51 -5.06 -3.97 14.64
N ILE A 52 -5.82 -4.13 13.59
CA ILE A 52 -5.38 -3.77 12.24
C ILE A 52 -6.25 -2.62 11.74
N ASP A 53 -5.60 -1.57 11.30
CA ASP A 53 -6.27 -0.44 10.68
C ASP A 53 -6.42 -0.70 9.19
N ALA A 54 -7.47 -0.16 8.62
CA ALA A 54 -7.68 -0.23 7.18
C ALA A 54 -7.86 1.16 6.64
N HIS A 55 -7.21 1.44 5.53
CA HIS A 55 -7.29 2.72 4.86
C HIS A 55 -7.66 2.50 3.41
N HIS A 56 -8.58 3.30 2.92
CA HIS A 56 -9.01 3.21 1.53
C HIS A 56 -8.44 4.38 0.77
N LEU A 57 -7.72 4.07 -0.29
CA LEU A 57 -7.11 5.07 -1.14
C LEU A 57 -7.76 4.98 -2.51
N LEU A 58 -8.44 6.04 -2.90
CA LEU A 58 -9.08 6.08 -4.20
C LEU A 58 -8.11 6.69 -5.19
N MET A 59 -7.91 6.01 -6.30
CA MET A 59 -6.92 6.47 -7.26
C MET A 59 -7.37 6.12 -8.66
N THR A 60 -6.87 6.90 -9.61
CA THR A 60 -7.11 6.58 -11.01
C THR A 60 -6.21 5.40 -11.39
N ARG A 61 -6.54 4.77 -12.52
CA ARG A 61 -5.69 3.70 -13.02
C ARG A 61 -4.27 4.20 -13.26
N ASN A 62 -4.15 5.40 -13.80
CA ASN A 62 -2.82 5.93 -14.07
C ASN A 62 -2.04 6.15 -12.80
N GLN A 63 -2.69 6.67 -11.77
CA GLN A 63 -2.02 6.85 -10.49
C GLN A 63 -1.54 5.51 -9.93
N ALA A 64 -2.36 4.49 -10.06
CA ALA A 64 -1.97 3.17 -9.57
C ALA A 64 -0.73 2.66 -10.30
N LEU A 65 -0.71 2.83 -11.61
CA LEU A 65 0.43 2.38 -12.39
C LEU A 65 1.69 3.16 -12.07
N LEU A 66 1.54 4.46 -11.88
CA LEU A 66 2.69 5.28 -11.51
C LEU A 66 3.24 4.92 -10.15
N MET A 67 2.36 4.65 -9.21
CA MET A 67 2.80 4.25 -7.88
C MET A 67 3.51 2.91 -7.92
N ALA A 68 2.98 1.97 -8.68
CA ALA A 68 3.62 0.66 -8.80
C ALA A 68 5.01 0.79 -9.39
N ARG A 69 5.13 1.62 -10.41
CA ARG A 69 6.42 1.84 -11.04
C ARG A 69 7.40 2.49 -10.08
N TYR A 70 6.91 3.48 -9.34
CA TYR A 70 7.75 4.15 -8.36
C TYR A 70 8.30 3.17 -7.34
N LEU A 71 7.45 2.29 -6.84
CA LEU A 71 7.87 1.33 -5.85
C LEU A 71 8.90 0.36 -6.41
N LEU A 72 8.70 -0.08 -7.64
CA LEU A 72 9.65 -0.97 -8.27
C LEU A 72 11.00 -0.30 -8.46
N GLU A 73 10.98 0.95 -8.90
CA GLU A 73 12.23 1.66 -9.12
C GLU A 73 12.94 1.97 -7.81
N THR A 74 12.17 2.27 -6.79
CA THR A 74 12.73 2.62 -5.49
C THR A 74 13.41 1.43 -4.85
N THR A 75 12.84 0.26 -4.98
CA THR A 75 13.45 -0.93 -4.40
C THR A 75 14.63 -1.44 -5.21
N GLY A 76 14.72 -1.00 -6.47
CA GLY A 76 15.83 -1.43 -7.32
C GLY A 76 15.77 -2.86 -7.73
N GLN A 77 14.61 -3.48 -7.62
CA GLN A 77 14.48 -4.88 -7.95
C GLN A 77 13.19 -5.15 -8.68
N THR A 78 13.18 -6.26 -9.39
CA THR A 78 11.99 -6.75 -10.04
C THR A 78 11.47 -7.93 -9.26
N LEU A 79 10.21 -7.87 -8.91
CA LEU A 79 9.60 -8.96 -8.19
C LEU A 79 9.44 -10.17 -9.11
N ASP A 80 9.85 -11.33 -8.62
CA ASP A 80 9.74 -12.55 -9.38
C ASP A 80 8.39 -13.18 -9.14
N ILE A 81 7.43 -12.84 -9.98
CA ILE A 81 6.05 -13.27 -9.80
C ILE A 81 5.69 -14.25 -10.90
N PRO A 82 5.02 -15.36 -10.56
CA PRO A 82 4.52 -16.26 -11.61
C PRO A 82 3.59 -15.50 -12.55
N GLU A 83 3.59 -15.89 -13.80
CA GLU A 83 2.79 -15.19 -14.80
C GLU A 83 1.31 -15.39 -14.60
N LYS A 84 0.91 -16.50 -14.05
CA LYS A 84 -0.50 -16.80 -13.90
C LYS A 84 -1.08 -16.01 -12.74
N PRO A 85 -2.20 -15.35 -12.97
CA PRO A 85 -2.75 -14.51 -11.91
C PRO A 85 -3.02 -15.23 -10.61
N HIS A 86 -3.54 -16.45 -10.68
CA HIS A 86 -3.83 -17.15 -9.44
C HIS A 86 -2.57 -17.61 -8.73
N GLY A 87 -1.45 -17.62 -9.43
CA GLY A 87 -0.19 -18.03 -8.81
C GLY A 87 0.43 -16.94 -7.98
N TRP A 88 0.08 -15.70 -8.23
CA TRP A 88 0.72 -14.63 -7.50
C TRP A 88 0.30 -14.64 -6.04
N ARG A 89 -0.88 -15.13 -5.72
CA ARG A 89 -1.26 -15.27 -4.33
C ARG A 89 -0.38 -16.26 -3.60
N ALA A 90 -0.08 -17.37 -4.25
CA ALA A 90 0.81 -18.36 -3.66
C ALA A 90 2.21 -17.78 -3.46
N ALA A 91 2.70 -17.07 -4.45
CA ALA A 91 4.02 -16.43 -4.34
C ALA A 91 4.03 -15.44 -3.20
N TRP A 92 2.96 -14.68 -3.09
CA TRP A 92 2.86 -13.70 -2.04
C TRP A 92 2.82 -14.35 -0.66
N SER A 93 2.12 -15.46 -0.54
CA SER A 93 2.07 -16.19 0.70
C SER A 93 3.44 -16.65 1.13
N LYS A 94 4.23 -17.11 0.18
CA LYS A 94 5.58 -17.54 0.51
C LYS A 94 6.43 -16.41 1.04
N LEU A 95 6.32 -15.26 0.41
CA LEU A 95 7.09 -14.11 0.85
C LEU A 95 6.71 -13.68 2.24
N ARG A 96 5.44 -13.78 2.54
CA ARG A 96 4.94 -13.29 3.80
C ARG A 96 4.98 -14.33 4.89
N GLY A 97 4.85 -15.56 4.50
CA GLY A 97 4.66 -16.62 5.45
C GLY A 97 5.90 -17.13 6.06
N ARG A 98 6.85 -16.69 5.74
CA ARG A 98 7.85 -17.27 6.31
C ARG A 98 8.75 -16.83 6.62
#